data_d0e87afeb0d9b7a196ae6dab931c82ce
#
_entry.id   d0e87afeb0d9b7a196ae6dab931c82ce
#
_cell.length_a   1.000
_cell.length_b   1.000
_cell.length_c   1.000
_cell.angle_alpha   90.00
_cell.angle_beta   90.00
_cell.angle_gamma   90.00
#
_symmetry.space_group_name_H-M   'P 1'
#
loop_
_entity.id
_entity.type
_entity.pdbx_description
1 polymer ?
#
loop_
_entity_poly.entity_id
_entity_poly.type
_entity_poly.pdbx_seq_one_letter_code
_entity_poly.pdbx_strand_id
1 'polypeptide(L)'
;MSFVANKFHMPSLADKLEDNKPGKFYVDSECIDCDVCRETAPDNFTRNDENGYSYVYKQPETPEEAHLCDEAVLTCPVEAIGDDGP
;
A
#
# COMPACT_ATOMS: atom_id res chain seq x y z
N MET A 1 -7.86 13.69 -22.53
CA MET A 1 -8.19 13.49 -21.13
C MET A 1 -7.88 12.10 -20.65
N SER A 2 -7.02 11.40 -21.35
CA SER A 2 -6.70 10.02 -20.99
C SER A 2 -6.09 9.91 -19.60
N PHE A 3 -5.40 10.94 -19.16
CA PHE A 3 -4.81 10.89 -17.82
C PHE A 3 -5.85 10.74 -16.73
N VAL A 4 -7.10 11.04 -17.02
CA VAL A 4 -8.17 10.92 -16.04
C VAL A 4 -8.33 9.47 -15.59
N ALA A 5 -8.11 8.53 -16.47
CA ALA A 5 -8.24 7.12 -16.11
C ALA A 5 -7.26 6.73 -14.99
N ASN A 6 -6.06 7.32 -15.01
CA ASN A 6 -5.08 6.99 -14.00
C ASN A 6 -5.47 7.49 -12.61
N LYS A 7 -6.27 8.56 -12.57
CA LYS A 7 -6.71 9.11 -11.30
C LYS A 7 -7.73 8.24 -10.60
N PHE A 8 -8.33 7.32 -11.34
CA PHE A 8 -9.42 6.52 -10.80
C PHE A 8 -9.03 5.08 -10.54
N HIS A 9 -7.73 4.79 -10.58
CA HIS A 9 -7.31 3.48 -10.08
C HIS A 9 -7.64 3.41 -8.60
N MET A 10 -8.30 2.35 -8.21
CA MET A 10 -8.62 2.11 -6.82
C MET A 10 -8.02 0.78 -6.43
N PRO A 11 -7.38 0.70 -5.26
CA PRO A 11 -6.82 -0.57 -4.81
C PRO A 11 -7.92 -1.62 -4.78
N SER A 12 -7.56 -2.83 -5.15
CA SER A 12 -8.52 -3.92 -5.25
C SER A 12 -8.04 -5.11 -4.44
N LEU A 13 -8.91 -5.65 -3.60
CA LEU A 13 -8.60 -6.86 -2.87
C LEU A 13 -8.32 -8.03 -3.81
N ALA A 14 -8.93 -8.03 -4.99
CA ALA A 14 -8.68 -9.06 -5.99
C ALA A 14 -7.24 -9.04 -6.50
N ASP A 15 -6.61 -7.88 -6.49
CA ASP A 15 -5.24 -7.69 -6.96
C ASP A 15 -4.24 -7.59 -5.80
N LYS A 16 -4.66 -7.83 -4.58
CA LYS A 16 -3.81 -7.75 -3.40
C LYS A 16 -2.62 -8.71 -3.55
N LEU A 17 -1.43 -8.19 -3.26
CA LEU A 17 -0.23 -9.02 -3.29
C LEU A 17 -0.27 -10.04 -2.16
N GLU A 18 0.17 -11.27 -2.47
CA GLU A 18 0.11 -12.36 -1.50
C GLU A 18 1.01 -12.15 -0.30
N ASP A 19 2.05 -11.34 -0.47
CA ASP A 19 3.02 -11.09 0.60
C ASP A 19 2.41 -10.30 1.77
N ASN A 20 1.30 -9.58 1.52
CA ASN A 20 0.70 -8.75 2.56
C ASN A 20 0.21 -9.60 3.72
N LYS A 21 0.48 -9.13 4.94
CA LYS A 21 -0.17 -9.68 6.11
C LYS A 21 -1.68 -9.44 6.02
N PRO A 22 -2.50 -10.41 6.39
CA PRO A 22 -3.94 -10.19 6.39
C PRO A 22 -4.33 -9.04 7.31
N GLY A 23 -5.29 -8.24 6.90
CA GLY A 23 -5.78 -7.12 7.68
C GLY A 23 -6.25 -5.97 6.83
N LYS A 24 -6.46 -4.84 7.47
CA LYS A 24 -7.08 -3.66 6.85
C LYS A 24 -6.27 -3.10 5.70
N PHE A 25 -4.95 -2.98 5.88
CA PHE A 25 -4.09 -2.36 4.88
C PHE A 25 -3.44 -3.40 3.99
N TYR A 26 -3.28 -3.07 2.72
CA TYR A 26 -2.63 -3.96 1.75
C TYR A 26 -2.10 -3.14 0.58
N VAL A 27 -1.15 -3.72 -0.14
CA VAL A 27 -0.62 -3.16 -1.38
C VAL A 27 -1.07 -4.08 -2.52
N ASP A 28 -1.55 -3.50 -3.61
CA ASP A 28 -1.97 -4.29 -4.76
C ASP A 28 -0.91 -4.31 -5.86
N SER A 29 -1.22 -4.98 -6.95
CA SER A 29 -0.26 -5.25 -8.03
C SER A 29 0.13 -4.00 -8.82
N GLU A 30 -0.49 -2.86 -8.58
CA GLU A 30 -0.17 -1.60 -9.26
C GLU A 30 1.00 -0.86 -8.62
N CYS A 31 1.57 -1.35 -7.53
CA CYS A 31 2.71 -0.72 -6.87
C CYS A 31 3.87 -0.52 -7.85
N ILE A 32 4.44 0.69 -7.87
CA ILE A 32 5.55 1.03 -8.77
C ILE A 32 6.89 1.12 -8.04
N ASP A 33 6.95 0.64 -6.80
CA ASP A 33 8.20 0.60 -6.03
C ASP A 33 8.83 1.98 -5.82
N CYS A 34 8.00 2.97 -5.48
CA CYS A 34 8.47 4.35 -5.35
C CYS A 34 9.01 4.72 -3.97
N ASP A 35 9.01 3.80 -3.01
CA ASP A 35 9.53 3.98 -1.65
C ASP A 35 8.68 4.83 -0.70
N VAL A 36 7.71 5.57 -1.18
CA VAL A 36 7.01 6.54 -0.34
C VAL A 36 6.37 5.88 0.89
N CYS A 37 5.68 4.74 0.70
CA CYS A 37 5.03 4.08 1.83
C CYS A 37 6.05 3.57 2.85
N ARG A 38 7.18 3.09 2.38
CA ARG A 38 8.23 2.59 3.29
C ARG A 38 8.90 3.72 4.07
N GLU A 39 8.96 4.91 3.48
CA GLU A 39 9.48 6.08 4.18
C GLU A 39 8.45 6.64 5.17
N THR A 40 7.18 6.56 4.81
CA THR A 40 6.10 7.09 5.64
C THR A 40 5.79 6.19 6.82
N ALA A 41 5.70 4.87 6.59
CA ALA A 41 5.32 3.90 7.60
C ALA A 41 6.26 2.70 7.59
N PRO A 42 7.52 2.89 7.99
CA PRO A 42 8.53 1.81 7.89
C PRO A 42 8.25 0.62 8.79
N ASP A 43 7.46 0.79 9.85
CA ASP A 43 7.13 -0.31 10.73
C ASP A 43 6.08 -1.23 10.14
N ASN A 44 5.45 -0.83 9.06
CA ASN A 44 4.33 -1.59 8.48
C ASN A 44 4.57 -2.00 7.03
N PHE A 45 5.39 -1.27 6.30
CA PHE A 45 5.67 -1.54 4.89
C PHE A 45 7.13 -1.90 4.69
N THR A 46 7.37 -2.90 3.86
CA THR A 46 8.74 -3.27 3.47
C THR A 46 8.75 -3.64 1.99
N ARG A 47 9.92 -3.90 1.47
CA ARG A 47 10.10 -4.17 0.04
C ARG A 47 10.37 -5.64 -0.21
N ASN A 48 9.72 -6.19 -1.23
CA ASN A 48 10.11 -7.48 -1.77
C ASN A 48 11.21 -7.23 -2.80
N ASP A 49 12.46 -7.52 -2.42
CA ASP A 49 13.61 -7.18 -3.25
C ASP A 49 13.67 -8.01 -4.53
N GLU A 50 13.11 -9.20 -4.52
CA GLU A 50 13.12 -10.05 -5.69
C GLU A 50 12.18 -9.56 -6.78
N ASN A 51 11.03 -9.04 -6.39
CA ASN A 51 9.99 -8.67 -7.33
C ASN A 51 9.79 -7.16 -7.48
N GLY A 52 10.41 -6.36 -6.63
CA GLY A 52 10.43 -4.91 -6.80
C GLY A 52 9.12 -4.22 -6.47
N TYR A 53 8.50 -4.57 -5.34
CA TYR A 53 7.31 -3.87 -4.87
C TYR A 53 7.32 -3.81 -3.34
N SER A 54 6.49 -2.91 -2.80
CA SER A 54 6.27 -2.84 -1.35
C SER A 54 5.11 -3.73 -0.96
N TYR A 55 5.10 -4.15 0.30
CA TYR A 55 3.95 -4.88 0.85
C TYR A 55 3.87 -4.61 2.34
N VAL A 56 2.71 -4.90 2.93
CA VAL A 56 2.48 -4.73 4.36
C VAL A 56 2.99 -5.97 5.08
N TYR A 57 4.07 -5.84 5.84
CA TYR A 57 4.61 -6.98 6.58
C TYR A 57 4.11 -7.02 8.01
N LYS A 58 3.44 -5.97 8.47
CA LYS A 58 2.86 -5.89 9.79
C LYS A 58 1.69 -4.92 9.75
N GLN A 59 0.53 -5.35 10.18
CA GLN A 59 -0.61 -4.45 10.31
C GLN A 59 -0.37 -3.49 11.48
N PRO A 60 -0.93 -2.28 11.44
CA PRO A 60 -0.72 -1.33 12.53
C PRO A 60 -1.31 -1.85 13.84
N GLU A 61 -0.54 -1.69 14.92
CA GLU A 61 -0.93 -2.15 16.25
C GLU A 61 -1.16 -1.00 17.22
N THR A 62 -0.80 0.22 16.81
CA THR A 62 -0.99 1.41 17.64
C THR A 62 -1.68 2.48 16.82
N PRO A 63 -2.33 3.48 17.49
CA PRO A 63 -2.91 4.60 16.75
C PRO A 63 -1.91 5.36 15.90
N GLU A 64 -0.66 5.48 16.35
CA GLU A 64 0.38 6.13 15.56
C GLU A 64 0.68 5.37 14.29
N GLU A 65 0.81 4.05 14.39
CA GLU A 65 1.06 3.22 13.21
C GLU A 65 -0.11 3.31 12.24
N ALA A 66 -1.33 3.29 12.75
CA ALA A 66 -2.52 3.39 11.91
C ALA A 66 -2.54 4.73 11.17
N HIS A 67 -2.16 5.81 11.86
CA HIS A 67 -2.10 7.13 11.25
C HIS A 67 -1.07 7.17 10.11
N LEU A 68 0.10 6.59 10.33
CA LEU A 68 1.13 6.55 9.30
C LEU A 68 0.72 5.68 8.11
N CYS A 69 0.01 4.59 8.36
CA CYS A 69 -0.52 3.77 7.27
C CYS A 69 -1.56 4.55 6.46
N ASP A 70 -2.42 5.33 7.13
CA ASP A 70 -3.37 6.20 6.43
C ASP A 70 -2.66 7.23 5.56
N GLU A 71 -1.56 7.79 6.06
CA GLU A 71 -0.75 8.71 5.26
C GLU A 71 -0.15 8.02 4.04
N ALA A 72 0.29 6.79 4.20
CA ALA A 72 0.85 6.02 3.09
C ALA A 72 -0.20 5.81 2.00
N VAL A 73 -1.45 5.53 2.39
CA VAL A 73 -2.56 5.39 1.45
C VAL A 73 -2.72 6.68 0.64
N LEU A 74 -2.70 7.81 1.33
CA LEU A 74 -2.93 9.11 0.68
C LEU A 74 -1.78 9.55 -0.21
N THR A 75 -0.55 9.14 0.10
CA THR A 75 0.63 9.59 -0.62
C THR A 75 1.07 8.66 -1.74
N CYS A 76 0.47 7.48 -1.84
CA CYS A 76 0.82 6.56 -2.91
C CYS A 76 0.44 7.16 -4.27
N PRO A 77 1.41 7.42 -5.16
CA PRO A 77 1.12 8.14 -6.41
C PRO A 77 0.28 7.36 -7.40
N VAL A 78 0.22 6.05 -7.27
CA VAL A 78 -0.60 5.20 -8.14
C VAL A 78 -1.77 4.58 -7.40
N GLU A 79 -1.97 4.98 -6.15
CA GLU A 79 -3.10 4.53 -5.33
C GLU A 79 -3.17 3.00 -5.24
N ALA A 80 -2.03 2.38 -5.02
CA ALA A 80 -1.92 0.93 -4.93
C ALA A 80 -2.09 0.40 -3.51
N ILE A 81 -2.31 1.28 -2.52
CA ILE A 81 -2.46 0.88 -1.12
C ILE A 81 -3.92 1.04 -0.72
N GLY A 82 -4.51 -0.05 -0.26
CA GLY A 82 -5.90 -0.04 0.17
C GLY A 82 -6.03 -0.14 1.68
N ASP A 83 -7.19 0.28 2.18
CA ASP A 83 -7.51 0.23 3.61
C ASP A 83 -8.85 -0.46 3.86
N ASP A 84 -9.32 -1.21 2.91
CA ASP A 84 -10.61 -1.91 2.98
C ASP A 84 -10.44 -3.43 3.11
N GLY A 85 -9.31 -3.88 3.62
CA GLY A 85 -9.06 -5.29 3.86
C GLY A 85 -9.87 -5.81 5.03
N PRO A 86 -9.98 -7.15 5.13
CA PRO A 86 -10.78 -7.79 6.19
C PRO A 86 -10.18 -7.62 7.59
#